data_b29122d9421de3282e8771de10e9e0cd
#
_entry.id   b29122d9421de3282e8771de10e9e0cd
#
_cell.length_a   1.000
_cell.length_b   1.000
_cell.length_c   1.000
_cell.angle_alpha   90.00
_cell.angle_beta   90.00
_cell.angle_gamma   90.00
#
_symmetry.space_group_name_H-M   'P 1'
#
loop_
_entity.id
_entity.type
_entity.pdbx_description
1 polymer ?
#
loop_
_entity_poly.entity_id
_entity_poly.type
_entity_poly.pdbx_seq_one_letter_code
_entity_poly.pdbx_strand_id
1 'polypeptide(L)'
;MRHRKAGRKLGRTTNQRKMLLRSLAVSLIEHGSIVTTKAKAKELRRFVERIITKVKYEDQSHAQRLVFRKLQNKEAVKKLFKEYRESFIDRPGGYTRIYLLGNRPGDAAEMAKISLILKGEAVAEEEPVVEEEAKAEVKEEVKEEAPKKKRGRKPKAKKKEAKAE
;
A
#
# COMPACT_ATOMS: atom_id res chain seq x y z
N MET A 1 20.18 14.40 25.03
CA MET A 1 18.75 14.68 25.23
C MET A 1 18.14 15.29 23.97
N ARG A 2 16.81 15.05 23.68
CA ARG A 2 16.10 15.53 22.46
C ARG A 2 14.93 16.44 22.84
N HIS A 3 15.20 17.49 23.59
CA HIS A 3 14.17 18.42 24.02
C HIS A 3 13.53 19.13 22.83
N ARG A 4 12.19 19.24 22.80
CA ARG A 4 11.37 19.89 21.76
C ARG A 4 11.60 19.38 20.31
N LYS A 5 12.34 18.28 20.11
CA LYS A 5 12.59 17.66 18.80
C LYS A 5 11.64 16.48 18.60
N ALA A 6 10.51 16.72 17.99
CA ALA A 6 9.57 15.67 17.59
C ALA A 6 9.95 15.05 16.24
N GLY A 7 9.51 13.82 16.00
CA GLY A 7 9.67 13.12 14.73
C GLY A 7 10.84 12.11 14.72
N ARG A 8 10.67 11.09 13.88
CA ARG A 8 11.65 10.03 13.67
C ARG A 8 12.63 10.41 12.56
N LYS A 9 13.91 10.05 12.71
CA LYS A 9 14.92 10.27 11.65
C LYS A 9 14.75 9.32 10.46
N LEU A 10 14.17 8.14 10.65
CA LEU A 10 13.95 7.10 9.62
C LEU A 10 15.26 6.64 8.94
N GLY A 11 16.38 6.67 9.66
CA GLY A 11 17.72 6.32 9.12
C GLY A 11 18.21 7.24 7.99
N ARG A 12 17.70 8.48 7.87
CA ARG A 12 17.94 9.38 6.73
C ARG A 12 18.46 10.73 7.16
N THR A 13 19.22 11.38 6.27
CA THR A 13 19.59 12.79 6.39
C THR A 13 18.35 13.68 6.36
N THR A 14 18.47 14.93 6.78
CA THR A 14 17.33 15.86 6.84
C THR A 14 16.66 16.07 5.47
N ASN A 15 17.46 16.19 4.41
CA ASN A 15 16.94 16.43 3.07
C ASN A 15 16.29 15.17 2.49
N GLN A 16 16.92 14.01 2.61
CA GLN A 16 16.35 12.72 2.19
C GLN A 16 15.02 12.42 2.91
N ARG A 17 14.92 12.72 4.22
CA ARG A 17 13.68 12.57 4.99
C ARG A 17 12.57 13.49 4.50
N LYS A 18 12.90 14.76 4.18
CA LYS A 18 11.93 15.71 3.59
C LYS A 18 11.42 15.20 2.25
N MET A 19 12.31 14.72 1.38
CA MET A 19 11.92 14.17 0.07
C MET A 19 11.07 12.92 0.20
N LEU A 20 11.42 11.99 1.08
CA LEU A 20 10.62 10.80 1.36
C LEU A 20 9.18 11.16 1.78
N LEU A 21 9.02 12.08 2.74
CA LEU A 21 7.69 12.48 3.20
C LEU A 21 6.89 13.22 2.13
N ARG A 22 7.55 13.98 1.25
CA ARG A 22 6.91 14.60 0.08
C ARG A 22 6.39 13.56 -0.91
N SER A 23 7.25 12.63 -1.34
CA SER A 23 6.87 11.57 -2.28
C SER A 23 5.70 10.74 -1.73
N LEU A 24 5.78 10.31 -0.48
CA LEU A 24 4.68 9.57 0.16
C LEU A 24 3.39 10.40 0.27
N ALA A 25 3.49 11.71 0.51
CA ALA A 25 2.32 12.58 0.57
C ALA A 25 1.69 12.80 -0.81
N VAL A 26 2.50 12.95 -1.85
CA VAL A 26 2.03 13.03 -3.24
C VAL A 26 1.31 11.74 -3.61
N SER A 27 1.92 10.58 -3.41
CA SER A 27 1.30 9.28 -3.68
C SER A 27 -0.01 9.08 -2.89
N LEU A 28 -0.06 9.53 -1.63
CA LEU A 28 -1.29 9.44 -0.82
C LEU A 28 -2.42 10.32 -1.40
N ILE A 29 -2.11 11.50 -1.91
CA ILE A 29 -3.10 12.39 -2.55
C ILE A 29 -3.54 11.84 -3.91
N GLU A 30 -2.65 11.23 -4.67
CA GLU A 30 -2.94 10.66 -5.98
C GLU A 30 -3.82 9.41 -5.88
N HIS A 31 -3.54 8.52 -4.94
CA HIS A 31 -4.21 7.22 -4.81
C HIS A 31 -5.25 7.15 -3.68
N GLY A 32 -5.37 8.18 -2.83
CA GLY A 32 -6.28 8.17 -1.67
C GLY A 32 -5.80 7.30 -0.51
N SER A 33 -5.11 6.18 -0.79
CA SER A 33 -4.51 5.29 0.22
C SER A 33 -3.19 4.69 -0.27
N ILE A 34 -2.26 4.42 0.66
CA ILE A 34 -0.97 3.77 0.35
C ILE A 34 -0.58 2.80 1.45
N VAL A 35 0.16 1.76 1.07
CA VAL A 35 0.76 0.78 1.99
C VAL A 35 2.23 1.13 2.21
N THR A 36 2.65 1.21 3.47
CA THR A 36 4.04 1.50 3.85
C THR A 36 4.35 0.95 5.23
N THR A 37 5.59 1.13 5.72
CA THR A 37 5.91 0.69 7.07
C THR A 37 5.24 1.58 8.13
N LYS A 38 4.81 1.00 9.25
CA LYS A 38 4.15 1.68 10.38
C LYS A 38 4.89 2.94 10.84
N ALA A 39 6.23 2.89 10.86
CA ALA A 39 7.06 4.04 11.24
C ALA A 39 6.92 5.21 10.26
N LYS A 40 6.93 4.93 8.93
CA LYS A 40 6.74 5.94 7.88
C LYS A 40 5.31 6.48 7.89
N ALA A 41 4.30 5.61 8.04
CA ALA A 41 2.89 6.01 8.10
C ALA A 41 2.62 6.99 9.26
N LYS A 42 3.17 6.74 10.46
CA LYS A 42 3.03 7.64 11.61
C LYS A 42 3.67 9.02 11.39
N GLU A 43 4.81 9.09 10.72
CA GLU A 43 5.43 10.39 10.39
C GLU A 43 4.71 11.09 9.24
N LEU A 44 4.25 10.32 8.24
CA LEU A 44 3.48 10.84 7.12
C LEU A 44 2.17 11.48 7.59
N ARG A 45 1.44 10.84 8.51
CA ARG A 45 0.23 11.39 9.12
C ARG A 45 0.45 12.83 9.60
N ARG A 46 1.49 13.04 10.41
CA ARG A 46 1.81 14.38 10.96
C ARG A 46 2.16 15.41 9.88
N PHE A 47 2.76 14.95 8.78
CA PHE A 47 3.13 15.80 7.66
C PHE A 47 1.91 16.20 6.83
N VAL A 48 1.08 15.22 6.46
CA VAL A 48 -0.13 15.42 5.63
C VAL A 48 -1.19 16.23 6.37
N GLU A 49 -1.45 15.95 7.64
CA GLU A 49 -2.43 16.72 8.43
C GLU A 49 -2.11 18.21 8.47
N ARG A 50 -0.83 18.57 8.59
CA ARG A 50 -0.40 19.98 8.50
C ARG A 50 -0.56 20.59 7.12
N ILE A 51 -0.55 19.80 6.06
CA ILE A 51 -0.83 20.26 4.70
C ILE A 51 -2.32 20.50 4.53
N ILE A 52 -3.15 19.53 4.94
CA ILE A 52 -4.61 19.61 4.82
C ILE A 52 -5.16 20.80 5.63
N THR A 53 -4.65 21.07 6.82
CA THR A 53 -5.03 22.27 7.59
C THR A 53 -4.82 23.57 6.80
N LYS A 54 -3.78 23.64 5.97
CA LYS A 54 -3.54 24.83 5.11
C LYS A 54 -4.49 24.92 3.92
N VAL A 55 -4.99 23.78 3.42
CA VAL A 55 -5.99 23.76 2.34
C VAL A 55 -7.30 24.41 2.77
N LYS A 56 -7.60 24.44 4.06
CA LYS A 56 -8.82 25.02 4.64
C LYS A 56 -8.82 26.54 4.70
N TYR A 57 -7.69 27.22 4.44
CA TYR A 57 -7.64 28.68 4.47
C TYR A 57 -8.60 29.30 3.44
N GLU A 58 -9.21 30.41 3.80
CA GLU A 58 -10.20 31.10 2.97
C GLU A 58 -9.58 31.60 1.67
N ASP A 59 -8.42 32.27 1.73
CA ASP A 59 -7.66 32.65 0.54
C ASP A 59 -7.05 31.42 -0.12
N GLN A 60 -7.74 30.93 -1.15
CA GLN A 60 -7.35 29.75 -1.91
C GLN A 60 -6.01 29.92 -2.63
N SER A 61 -5.73 31.11 -3.17
CA SER A 61 -4.49 31.37 -3.89
C SER A 61 -3.29 31.33 -2.96
N HIS A 62 -3.43 31.90 -1.77
CA HIS A 62 -2.40 31.83 -0.73
C HIS A 62 -2.21 30.39 -0.22
N ALA A 63 -3.30 29.68 0.06
CA ALA A 63 -3.27 28.28 0.48
C ALA A 63 -2.55 27.39 -0.53
N GLN A 64 -2.84 27.52 -1.84
CA GLN A 64 -2.17 26.76 -2.90
C GLN A 64 -0.66 26.99 -2.91
N ARG A 65 -0.20 28.24 -2.78
CA ARG A 65 1.23 28.58 -2.71
C ARG A 65 1.90 27.92 -1.50
N LEU A 66 1.25 27.96 -0.33
CA LEU A 66 1.78 27.34 0.90
C LEU A 66 1.88 25.83 0.79
N VAL A 67 0.87 25.17 0.19
CA VAL A 67 0.83 23.72 -0.03
C VAL A 67 1.87 23.33 -1.08
N PHE A 68 1.94 24.06 -2.20
CA PHE A 68 2.95 23.82 -3.25
C PHE A 68 4.37 23.91 -2.71
N ARG A 69 4.67 24.88 -1.85
CA ARG A 69 5.98 25.01 -1.20
C ARG A 69 6.36 23.75 -0.40
N LYS A 70 5.38 22.97 0.08
CA LYS A 70 5.61 21.73 0.83
C LYS A 70 5.64 20.50 -0.05
N LEU A 71 4.74 20.36 -1.01
CA LEU A 71 4.61 19.18 -1.88
C LEU A 71 5.54 19.22 -3.09
N GLN A 72 5.75 20.39 -3.68
CA GLN A 72 6.53 20.60 -4.92
C GLN A 72 6.00 19.78 -6.12
N ASN A 73 4.72 19.42 -6.12
CA ASN A 73 4.03 18.77 -7.23
C ASN A 73 2.73 19.56 -7.51
N LYS A 74 2.60 20.08 -8.76
CA LYS A 74 1.45 20.91 -9.17
C LYS A 74 0.19 20.07 -9.32
N GLU A 75 0.29 18.85 -9.79
CA GLU A 75 -0.84 17.96 -10.03
C GLU A 75 -1.49 17.52 -8.73
N ALA A 76 -0.69 17.06 -7.77
CA ALA A 76 -1.16 16.72 -6.43
C ALA A 76 -1.83 17.90 -5.72
N VAL A 77 -1.29 19.13 -5.88
CA VAL A 77 -1.92 20.33 -5.34
C VAL A 77 -3.26 20.60 -6.01
N LYS A 78 -3.35 20.54 -7.34
CA LYS A 78 -4.61 20.72 -8.07
C LYS A 78 -5.65 19.70 -7.63
N LYS A 79 -5.28 18.42 -7.53
CA LYS A 79 -6.16 17.34 -7.08
C LYS A 79 -6.66 17.59 -5.66
N LEU A 80 -5.77 17.95 -4.75
CA LEU A 80 -6.10 18.23 -3.34
C LEU A 80 -7.12 19.37 -3.18
N PHE A 81 -7.01 20.44 -3.99
CA PHE A 81 -7.94 21.56 -3.94
C PHE A 81 -9.24 21.31 -4.70
N LYS A 82 -9.21 20.50 -5.79
CA LYS A 82 -10.39 20.22 -6.61
C LYS A 82 -11.28 19.14 -5.99
N GLU A 83 -10.67 18.05 -5.52
CA GLU A 83 -11.41 16.86 -5.12
C GLU A 83 -11.58 16.75 -3.60
N TYR A 84 -10.58 17.13 -2.82
CA TYR A 84 -10.54 16.82 -1.38
C TYR A 84 -10.86 17.99 -0.48
N ARG A 85 -10.77 19.25 -0.96
CA ARG A 85 -10.98 20.43 -0.13
C ARG A 85 -12.34 20.43 0.56
N GLU A 86 -13.40 20.17 -0.20
CA GLU A 86 -14.78 20.18 0.32
C GLU A 86 -14.98 19.14 1.44
N SER A 87 -14.37 17.96 1.29
CA SER A 87 -14.44 16.91 2.30
C SER A 87 -13.74 17.26 3.62
N PHE A 88 -12.78 18.18 3.57
CA PHE A 88 -11.97 18.53 4.74
C PHE A 88 -12.41 19.82 5.45
N ILE A 89 -13.17 20.71 4.81
CA ILE A 89 -13.56 22.02 5.39
C ILE A 89 -14.26 21.84 6.75
N ASP A 90 -15.26 20.99 6.83
CA ASP A 90 -16.07 20.77 8.03
C ASP A 90 -15.38 19.96 9.12
N ARG A 91 -14.32 19.23 8.77
CA ARG A 91 -13.64 18.32 9.71
C ARG A 91 -12.59 19.07 10.52
N PRO A 92 -12.64 19.10 11.86
CA PRO A 92 -11.69 19.86 12.69
C PRO A 92 -10.27 19.24 12.72
N GLY A 93 -10.13 17.94 12.36
CA GLY A 93 -8.85 17.22 12.32
C GLY A 93 -9.03 15.74 12.07
N GLY A 94 -7.94 14.94 12.16
CA GLY A 94 -8.01 13.49 11.93
C GLY A 94 -8.36 13.15 10.48
N TYR A 95 -7.69 13.78 9.52
CA TYR A 95 -7.94 13.61 8.08
C TYR A 95 -7.43 12.30 7.52
N THR A 96 -6.66 11.54 8.31
CA THR A 96 -6.05 10.28 7.87
C THR A 96 -6.34 9.15 8.85
N ARG A 97 -6.49 7.92 8.34
CA ARG A 97 -6.61 6.70 9.13
C ARG A 97 -5.46 5.75 8.80
N ILE A 98 -4.96 5.03 9.81
CA ILE A 98 -3.87 4.07 9.66
C ILE A 98 -4.40 2.71 10.12
N TYR A 99 -4.33 1.72 9.23
CA TYR A 99 -4.63 0.31 9.50
C TYR A 99 -3.33 -0.47 9.55
N LEU A 100 -3.19 -1.38 10.51
CA LEU A 100 -2.04 -2.28 10.61
C LEU A 100 -2.31 -3.52 9.76
N LEU A 101 -1.36 -3.91 8.92
CA LEU A 101 -1.47 -5.03 7.98
C LEU A 101 -0.66 -6.28 8.41
N GLY A 102 0.01 -6.20 9.57
CA GLY A 102 0.94 -7.26 9.99
C GLY A 102 2.37 -7.02 9.54
N ASN A 103 3.17 -8.08 9.48
CA ASN A 103 4.59 -8.02 9.18
C ASN A 103 4.84 -8.45 7.73
N ARG A 104 5.78 -7.77 7.06
CA ARG A 104 6.21 -8.12 5.71
C ARG A 104 7.05 -9.41 5.74
N PRO A 105 6.80 -10.39 4.85
CA PRO A 105 7.67 -11.56 4.73
C PRO A 105 9.09 -11.14 4.34
N GLY A 106 10.07 -11.87 4.83
CA GLY A 106 11.50 -11.62 4.62
C GLY A 106 12.17 -10.79 5.72
N ASP A 107 11.72 -9.57 6.00
CA ASP A 107 12.36 -8.67 6.98
C ASP A 107 11.50 -8.41 8.24
N ALA A 108 10.33 -9.03 8.35
CA ALA A 108 9.39 -8.86 9.46
C ALA A 108 9.05 -7.39 9.79
N ALA A 109 9.16 -6.47 8.81
CA ALA A 109 8.83 -5.07 9.00
C ALA A 109 7.33 -4.88 9.21
N GLU A 110 6.91 -4.20 10.29
CA GLU A 110 5.50 -3.84 10.54
C GLU A 110 4.95 -2.94 9.42
N MET A 111 3.98 -3.44 8.67
CA MET A 111 3.32 -2.73 7.59
C MET A 111 2.04 -2.03 8.05
N ALA A 112 1.68 -0.97 7.35
CA ALA A 112 0.44 -0.24 7.60
C ALA A 112 -0.09 0.41 6.32
N LYS A 113 -1.42 0.36 6.12
CA LYS A 113 -2.15 1.13 5.11
C LYS A 113 -2.52 2.47 5.74
N ILE A 114 -2.18 3.58 5.12
CA ILE A 114 -2.67 4.92 5.47
C ILE A 114 -3.63 5.40 4.39
N SER A 115 -4.82 5.88 4.78
CA SER A 115 -5.84 6.40 3.87
C SER A 115 -6.28 7.80 4.29
N LEU A 116 -6.72 8.60 3.31
CA LEU A 116 -7.46 9.84 3.54
C LEU A 116 -8.92 9.49 3.89
N ILE A 117 -9.52 10.23 4.81
CA ILE A 117 -10.92 10.07 5.19
C ILE A 117 -11.72 11.14 4.45
N LEU A 118 -12.45 10.74 3.43
CA LEU A 118 -13.30 11.61 2.62
C LEU A 118 -14.74 11.63 3.17
N LYS A 119 -15.49 12.69 2.85
CA LYS A 119 -16.92 12.80 3.19
C LYS A 119 -17.69 11.87 2.25
N GLY A 120 -18.39 10.87 2.78
CA GLY A 120 -19.18 9.90 1.98
C GLY A 120 -18.57 8.50 1.83
N GLU A 121 -17.29 8.30 2.12
CA GLU A 121 -16.76 6.95 2.37
C GLU A 121 -17.06 6.55 3.83
N ALA A 122 -18.32 6.16 4.09
CA ALA A 122 -18.59 5.21 5.16
C ALA A 122 -17.70 3.99 4.86
N VAL A 123 -16.89 3.61 5.84
CA VAL A 123 -15.94 2.50 5.81
C VAL A 123 -16.55 1.32 5.04
N ALA A 124 -16.29 1.21 3.74
CA ALA A 124 -16.26 -0.09 3.12
C ALA A 124 -15.06 -0.78 3.78
N GLU A 125 -15.35 -1.69 4.67
CA GLU A 125 -14.39 -2.67 5.16
C GLU A 125 -13.98 -3.53 3.96
N GLU A 126 -13.09 -3.00 3.14
CA GLU A 126 -12.29 -3.84 2.25
C GLU A 126 -11.36 -4.63 3.17
N GLU A 127 -11.81 -5.83 3.51
CA GLU A 127 -10.93 -6.87 4.02
C GLU A 127 -9.70 -6.97 3.13
N PRO A 128 -8.51 -7.15 3.68
CA PRO A 128 -7.29 -7.16 2.88
C PRO A 128 -7.35 -8.32 1.87
N VAL A 129 -7.35 -7.99 0.59
CA VAL A 129 -7.33 -8.92 -0.56
C VAL A 129 -6.13 -9.90 -0.55
N VAL A 130 -5.30 -9.84 0.49
CA VAL A 130 -4.10 -10.69 0.66
C VAL A 130 -4.43 -12.15 0.97
N GLU A 131 -5.67 -12.48 1.42
CA GLU A 131 -6.03 -13.88 1.70
C GLU A 131 -6.58 -14.66 0.50
N GLU A 132 -7.03 -13.98 -0.56
CA GLU A 132 -7.61 -14.67 -1.72
C GLU A 132 -6.53 -15.15 -2.70
N GLU A 133 -5.46 -14.40 -2.91
CA GLU A 133 -4.33 -14.83 -3.73
C GLU A 133 -3.57 -16.01 -3.11
N ALA A 134 -3.36 -16.00 -1.79
CA ALA A 134 -2.73 -17.14 -1.10
C ALA A 134 -3.59 -18.41 -1.12
N LYS A 135 -4.93 -18.28 -1.14
CA LYS A 135 -5.85 -19.43 -1.28
C LYS A 135 -5.98 -19.93 -2.71
N ALA A 136 -5.74 -19.08 -3.70
CA ALA A 136 -5.74 -19.45 -5.12
C ALA A 136 -4.47 -20.24 -5.47
N GLU A 137 -3.29 -19.80 -5.04
CA GLU A 137 -2.01 -20.51 -5.27
C GLU A 137 -1.98 -21.88 -4.59
N VAL A 138 -2.47 -22.00 -3.35
CA VAL A 138 -2.55 -23.30 -2.64
C VAL A 138 -3.55 -24.27 -3.29
N LYS A 139 -4.60 -23.76 -3.99
CA LYS A 139 -5.53 -24.63 -4.73
C LYS A 139 -4.98 -25.10 -6.08
N GLU A 140 -4.07 -24.33 -6.67
CA GLU A 140 -3.44 -24.70 -7.94
C GLU A 140 -2.33 -25.74 -7.73
N GLU A 141 -1.50 -25.59 -6.69
CA GLU A 141 -0.49 -26.61 -6.33
C GLU A 141 -1.09 -27.97 -5.94
N VAL A 142 -2.23 -27.99 -5.24
CA VAL A 142 -2.91 -29.23 -4.85
C VAL A 142 -3.55 -29.96 -6.05
N LYS A 143 -3.78 -29.28 -7.19
CA LYS A 143 -4.28 -29.93 -8.40
C LYS A 143 -3.22 -30.54 -9.29
N GLU A 144 -1.95 -30.16 -9.13
CA GLU A 144 -0.86 -30.67 -9.96
C GLU A 144 -0.21 -31.94 -9.40
N GLU A 145 -0.47 -32.29 -8.15
CA GLU A 145 0.01 -33.54 -7.50
C GLU A 145 -1.00 -34.71 -7.54
N ALA A 146 -1.81 -34.86 -8.57
CA ALA A 146 -2.56 -36.09 -8.78
C ALA A 146 -1.67 -37.15 -9.44
N PRO A 147 -1.52 -38.35 -8.85
CA PRO A 147 -0.51 -39.35 -9.27
C PRO A 147 -0.84 -39.92 -10.66
N LYS A 148 0.08 -39.73 -11.61
CA LYS A 148 0.05 -40.42 -12.93
C LYS A 148 0.05 -41.94 -12.72
N LYS A 149 -1.10 -42.60 -12.95
CA LYS A 149 -1.26 -44.05 -12.96
C LYS A 149 -0.24 -44.68 -13.91
N LYS A 150 0.59 -45.55 -13.39
CA LYS A 150 1.53 -46.41 -14.13
C LYS A 150 0.77 -47.21 -15.18
N ARG A 151 1.01 -46.96 -16.46
CA ARG A 151 0.59 -47.85 -17.56
C ARG A 151 1.34 -49.18 -17.45
N GLY A 152 0.57 -50.27 -17.24
CA GLY A 152 1.09 -51.63 -17.15
C GLY A 152 1.80 -52.06 -18.42
N ARG A 153 2.99 -52.61 -18.25
CA ARG A 153 3.73 -53.35 -19.28
C ARG A 153 2.97 -54.62 -19.65
N LYS A 154 2.55 -54.76 -20.90
CA LYS A 154 2.08 -56.05 -21.49
C LYS A 154 3.27 -57.01 -21.61
N PRO A 155 3.12 -58.31 -21.25
CA PRO A 155 4.17 -59.31 -21.45
C PRO A 155 4.29 -59.67 -22.93
N LYS A 156 5.54 -59.74 -23.43
CA LYS A 156 5.88 -60.28 -24.76
C LYS A 156 5.67 -61.77 -24.79
N ALA A 157 4.79 -62.25 -25.66
CA ALA A 157 4.66 -63.69 -25.99
C ALA A 157 5.91 -64.15 -26.73
N LYS A 158 6.48 -65.24 -26.25
CA LYS A 158 7.55 -66.00 -26.91
C LYS A 158 6.96 -66.76 -28.06
N LYS A 159 7.38 -66.50 -29.28
CA LYS A 159 7.12 -67.30 -30.46
C LYS A 159 8.25 -68.32 -30.57
N LYS A 160 7.92 -69.62 -30.35
CA LYS A 160 8.80 -70.69 -30.67
C LYS A 160 8.76 -70.92 -32.18
N GLU A 161 9.90 -70.89 -32.81
CA GLU A 161 10.11 -71.46 -34.13
C GLU A 161 10.39 -72.94 -34.00
N ALA A 162 9.56 -73.70 -34.68
CA ALA A 162 9.88 -75.10 -34.98
C ALA A 162 10.53 -75.17 -36.34
N LYS A 163 11.64 -75.86 -36.38
CA LYS A 163 12.49 -76.14 -37.51
C LYS A 163 11.97 -77.41 -38.20
N ALA A 164 11.89 -77.40 -39.50
CA ALA A 164 11.99 -78.59 -40.31
C ALA A 164 12.48 -78.18 -41.72
N GLU A 165 13.55 -78.87 -42.09
CA GLU A 165 14.18 -79.14 -43.36
C GLU A 165 14.51 -77.95 -44.30
#